data_6522b1eb7a3d804f1d0ddb35df331fa0
#
_entry.id   6522b1eb7a3d804f1d0ddb35df331fa0
#
_cell.length_a   1.000
_cell.length_b   1.000
_cell.length_c   1.000
_cell.angle_alpha   90.00
_cell.angle_beta   90.00
_cell.angle_gamma   90.00
#
_symmetry.space_group_name_H-M   'P 1'
#
loop_
_entity.id
_entity.type
_entity.pdbx_description
1 polymer ?
#
loop_
_entity_poly.entity_id
_entity_poly.type
_entity_poly.pdbx_seq_one_letter_code
_entity_poly.pdbx_strand_id
1 'polypeptide(L)'
;NYAELDKASNAVRIRLNSTVVNVRHGGDPKNSSEVFVNYINDNKSHQVKGKSVVMACYNMMIPYIVSGLPEKQAAALRLQTKSPLQYTTVGLRNWRAMKEMEIGLAMSPGNMHQAVLMDFPVSIGGYEYTKTPDDPCIVHMISCPYGETIGAPALEQYREARYKMLGLQFKDYEEEIRAHFNG
;
A
#
# COMPACT_ATOMS: atom_id res chain seq x y z
N ASN A 1 8.64 18.48 0.45
CA ASN A 1 8.84 18.48 -0.99
C ASN A 1 9.61 17.23 -1.41
N TYR A 2 8.99 16.32 -2.15
CA TYR A 2 9.62 15.05 -2.57
C TYR A 2 10.84 15.26 -3.47
N ALA A 3 10.95 16.38 -4.20
CA ALA A 3 12.11 16.70 -5.01
C ALA A 3 13.40 16.78 -4.18
N GLU A 4 13.32 17.09 -2.90
CA GLU A 4 14.48 17.11 -2.00
C GLU A 4 15.06 15.69 -1.80
N LEU A 5 14.24 14.65 -1.94
CA LEU A 5 14.69 13.26 -1.81
C LEU A 5 15.38 12.74 -3.08
N ASP A 6 15.23 13.42 -4.22
CA ASP A 6 15.79 13.02 -5.52
C ASP A 6 17.02 13.85 -5.94
N LYS A 7 17.71 14.47 -5.02
CA LYS A 7 18.96 15.20 -5.33
C LYS A 7 20.13 14.24 -5.50
N ALA A 8 20.93 14.44 -6.54
CA ALA A 8 22.12 13.63 -6.83
C ALA A 8 23.19 13.69 -5.73
N SER A 9 23.20 14.78 -4.96
CA SER A 9 24.12 14.99 -3.83
C SER A 9 23.74 14.23 -2.56
N ASN A 10 22.54 13.64 -2.50
CA ASN A 10 22.11 12.92 -1.31
C ASN A 10 22.84 11.57 -1.19
N ALA A 11 23.29 11.24 0.02
CA ALA A 11 23.88 9.92 0.32
C ALA A 11 22.86 8.78 0.15
N VAL A 12 21.58 9.06 0.45
CA VAL A 12 20.44 8.19 0.15
C VAL A 12 19.49 8.95 -0.76
N ARG A 13 19.10 8.34 -1.86
CA ARG A 13 18.29 8.99 -2.89
C ARG A 13 17.08 8.16 -3.27
N ILE A 14 15.92 8.81 -3.36
CA ILE A 14 14.71 8.25 -3.97
C ILE A 14 14.59 8.82 -5.38
N ARG A 15 14.67 7.98 -6.41
CA ARG A 15 14.49 8.40 -7.79
C ARG A 15 13.01 8.45 -8.12
N LEU A 16 12.48 9.65 -8.27
CA LEU A 16 11.09 9.89 -8.62
C LEU A 16 10.84 9.60 -10.11
N ASN A 17 9.58 9.36 -10.47
CA ASN A 17 9.13 9.11 -11.86
C ASN A 17 9.96 8.03 -12.59
N SER A 18 10.45 7.05 -11.82
CA SER A 18 11.37 6.02 -12.31
C SER A 18 10.72 4.65 -12.20
N THR A 19 10.38 4.06 -13.33
CA THR A 19 9.77 2.73 -13.40
C THR A 19 10.82 1.66 -13.64
N VAL A 20 11.03 0.77 -12.68
CA VAL A 20 11.94 -0.37 -12.83
C VAL A 20 11.32 -1.38 -13.80
N VAL A 21 12.06 -1.74 -14.83
CA VAL A 21 11.62 -2.67 -15.88
C VAL A 21 12.42 -3.96 -15.93
N ASN A 22 13.64 -3.97 -15.36
CA ASN A 22 14.44 -5.19 -15.29
C ASN A 22 15.43 -5.14 -14.13
N VAL A 23 15.60 -6.27 -13.47
CA VAL A 23 16.63 -6.51 -12.44
C VAL A 23 17.33 -7.82 -12.77
N ARG A 24 18.66 -7.80 -12.79
CA ARG A 24 19.47 -8.99 -13.09
C ARG A 24 20.79 -8.99 -12.35
N HIS A 25 21.32 -10.16 -12.07
CA HIS A 25 22.70 -10.31 -11.62
C HIS A 25 23.72 -9.93 -12.72
N GLY A 26 24.88 -9.47 -12.32
CA GLY A 26 26.00 -9.15 -13.25
C GLY A 26 26.66 -10.36 -13.87
N GLY A 27 26.29 -11.56 -13.48
CA GLY A 27 26.79 -12.85 -13.94
C GLY A 27 25.97 -14.00 -13.35
N ASP A 28 26.61 -15.13 -13.10
CA ASP A 28 25.96 -16.27 -12.41
C ASP A 28 25.43 -15.81 -11.04
N PRO A 29 24.13 -15.97 -10.75
CA PRO A 29 23.52 -15.55 -9.48
C PRO A 29 24.22 -16.09 -8.23
N LYS A 30 24.83 -17.25 -8.31
CA LYS A 30 25.53 -17.89 -7.17
C LYS A 30 26.83 -17.17 -6.79
N ASN A 31 27.47 -16.51 -7.75
CA ASN A 31 28.79 -15.93 -7.60
C ASN A 31 28.84 -14.43 -7.88
N SER A 32 27.72 -13.83 -8.30
CA SER A 32 27.69 -12.42 -8.66
C SER A 32 27.75 -11.53 -7.42
N SER A 33 28.66 -10.58 -7.41
CA SER A 33 28.77 -9.51 -6.42
C SER A 33 28.02 -8.23 -6.85
N GLU A 34 27.38 -8.25 -8.01
CA GLU A 34 26.75 -7.08 -8.61
C GLU A 34 25.36 -7.40 -9.12
N VAL A 35 24.46 -6.42 -8.97
CA VAL A 35 23.11 -6.44 -9.52
C VAL A 35 22.89 -5.19 -10.35
N PHE A 36 22.29 -5.33 -11.53
CA PHE A 36 21.89 -4.25 -12.41
C PHE A 36 20.39 -4.04 -12.33
N VAL A 37 20.00 -2.77 -12.16
CA VAL A 37 18.59 -2.35 -12.19
C VAL A 37 18.41 -1.41 -13.37
N ASN A 38 17.59 -1.81 -14.32
CA ASN A 38 17.19 -0.96 -15.46
C ASN A 38 15.85 -0.33 -15.16
N TYR A 39 15.72 0.96 -15.41
CA TYR A 39 14.50 1.72 -15.19
C TYR A 39 14.29 2.74 -16.30
N ILE A 40 13.05 3.16 -16.48
CA ILE A 40 12.63 4.20 -17.41
C ILE A 40 12.32 5.47 -16.60
N ASN A 41 12.89 6.57 -17.03
CA ASN A 41 12.61 7.91 -16.54
C ASN A 41 12.59 8.86 -17.75
N ASP A 42 11.56 9.70 -17.87
CA ASP A 42 11.35 10.62 -19.00
C ASP A 42 11.50 9.94 -20.38
N ASN A 43 10.90 8.76 -20.54
CA ASN A 43 10.97 7.91 -21.75
C ASN A 43 12.41 7.50 -22.14
N LYS A 44 13.37 7.61 -21.25
CA LYS A 44 14.75 7.16 -21.46
C LYS A 44 15.07 5.99 -20.56
N SER A 45 15.84 5.05 -21.11
CA SER A 45 16.35 3.91 -20.33
C SER A 45 17.60 4.32 -19.56
N HIS A 46 17.62 3.95 -18.30
CA HIS A 46 18.74 4.16 -17.39
C HIS A 46 19.11 2.85 -16.71
N GLN A 47 20.36 2.76 -16.25
CA GLN A 47 20.82 1.63 -15.48
C GLN A 47 21.57 2.11 -14.24
N VAL A 48 21.31 1.45 -13.12
CA VAL A 48 22.12 1.56 -11.91
C VAL A 48 22.68 0.21 -11.52
N LYS A 49 23.84 0.23 -10.89
CA LYS A 49 24.52 -0.94 -10.37
C LYS A 49 24.55 -0.87 -8.85
N GLY A 50 24.22 -1.99 -8.22
CA GLY A 50 24.28 -2.15 -6.76
C GLY A 50 24.94 -3.47 -6.37
N LYS A 51 25.26 -3.62 -5.10
CA LYS A 51 25.73 -4.90 -4.53
C LYS A 51 24.56 -5.83 -4.25
N SER A 52 23.44 -5.27 -3.85
CA SER A 52 22.21 -6.00 -3.51
C SER A 52 20.99 -5.18 -3.89
N VAL A 53 19.87 -5.85 -4.14
CA VAL A 53 18.57 -5.23 -4.41
C VAL A 53 17.50 -5.89 -3.55
N VAL A 54 16.67 -5.07 -2.91
CA VAL A 54 15.46 -5.52 -2.23
C VAL A 54 14.26 -5.19 -3.12
N MET A 55 13.52 -6.24 -3.53
CA MET A 55 12.31 -6.10 -4.33
C MET A 55 11.13 -5.76 -3.40
N ALA A 56 10.86 -4.48 -3.19
CA ALA A 56 9.77 -3.98 -2.33
C ALA A 56 8.46 -3.74 -3.11
N CYS A 57 8.27 -4.39 -4.24
CA CYS A 57 7.03 -4.38 -5.02
C CYS A 57 6.15 -5.59 -4.71
N TYR A 58 4.97 -5.67 -5.33
CA TYR A 58 4.13 -6.86 -5.20
C TYR A 58 4.87 -8.11 -5.69
N ASN A 59 4.88 -9.14 -4.87
CA ASN A 59 5.59 -10.40 -5.16
C ASN A 59 5.22 -10.99 -6.52
N MET A 60 3.95 -10.90 -6.90
CA MET A 60 3.46 -11.37 -8.21
C MET A 60 4.06 -10.62 -9.41
N MET A 61 4.63 -9.43 -9.20
CA MET A 61 5.29 -8.64 -10.26
C MET A 61 6.76 -9.03 -10.46
N ILE A 62 7.39 -9.62 -9.45
CA ILE A 62 8.82 -9.95 -9.48
C ILE A 62 9.20 -10.82 -10.69
N PRO A 63 8.44 -11.89 -11.07
CA PRO A 63 8.78 -12.72 -12.22
C PRO A 63 8.79 -11.99 -13.57
N TYR A 64 8.17 -10.83 -13.67
CA TYR A 64 8.16 -10.00 -14.89
C TYR A 64 9.34 -9.01 -14.94
N ILE A 65 9.97 -8.77 -13.80
CA ILE A 65 11.03 -7.75 -13.65
C ILE A 65 12.39 -8.41 -13.45
N VAL A 66 12.47 -9.50 -12.68
CA VAL A 66 13.73 -10.17 -12.34
C VAL A 66 14.03 -11.27 -13.34
N SER A 67 15.18 -11.13 -14.02
CA SER A 67 15.69 -12.16 -14.93
C SER A 67 16.41 -13.29 -14.18
N GLY A 68 16.24 -14.53 -14.64
CA GLY A 68 16.99 -15.68 -14.13
C GLY A 68 16.45 -16.28 -12.83
N LEU A 69 15.18 -16.02 -12.48
CA LEU A 69 14.53 -16.71 -11.38
C LEU A 69 14.34 -18.19 -11.69
N PRO A 70 14.60 -19.11 -10.73
CA PRO A 70 14.20 -20.51 -10.86
C PRO A 70 12.69 -20.62 -11.12
N GLU A 71 12.28 -21.50 -12.06
CA GLU A 71 10.87 -21.61 -12.47
C GLU A 71 9.94 -21.92 -11.28
N LYS A 72 10.35 -22.78 -10.36
CA LYS A 72 9.57 -23.09 -9.15
C LYS A 72 9.31 -21.83 -8.31
N GLN A 73 10.30 -20.96 -8.19
CA GLN A 73 10.16 -19.68 -7.45
C GLN A 73 9.27 -18.70 -8.21
N ALA A 74 9.47 -18.57 -9.52
CA ALA A 74 8.66 -17.70 -10.36
C ALA A 74 7.18 -18.09 -10.33
N ALA A 75 6.88 -19.39 -10.41
CA ALA A 75 5.52 -19.92 -10.31
C ALA A 75 4.90 -19.61 -8.93
N ALA A 76 5.64 -19.83 -7.84
CA ALA A 76 5.16 -19.50 -6.50
C ALA A 76 4.88 -18.01 -6.31
N LEU A 77 5.75 -17.13 -6.85
CA LEU A 77 5.57 -15.68 -6.78
C LEU A 77 4.33 -15.20 -7.58
N ARG A 78 4.04 -15.82 -8.74
CA ARG A 78 2.83 -15.49 -9.51
C ARG A 78 1.53 -15.79 -8.77
N LEU A 79 1.55 -16.72 -7.82
CA LEU A 79 0.40 -17.07 -6.99
C LEU A 79 0.19 -16.14 -5.80
N GLN A 80 1.12 -15.23 -5.52
CA GLN A 80 1.09 -14.28 -4.40
C GLN A 80 0.16 -13.10 -4.71
N THR A 81 -1.14 -13.38 -4.80
CA THR A 81 -2.16 -12.34 -5.02
C THR A 81 -2.36 -11.51 -3.77
N LYS A 82 -2.64 -10.23 -3.97
CA LYS A 82 -2.96 -9.30 -2.88
C LYS A 82 -4.46 -9.11 -2.77
N SER A 83 -4.97 -9.18 -1.55
CA SER A 83 -6.31 -8.68 -1.24
C SER A 83 -6.39 -7.20 -1.59
N PRO A 84 -7.46 -6.73 -2.23
CA PRO A 84 -7.69 -5.29 -2.32
C PRO A 84 -7.86 -4.71 -0.93
N LEU A 85 -7.32 -3.54 -0.72
CA LEU A 85 -7.40 -2.80 0.54
C LEU A 85 -7.76 -1.36 0.22
N GLN A 86 -8.81 -0.87 0.86
CA GLN A 86 -9.09 0.55 0.95
C GLN A 86 -8.73 1.02 2.34
N TYR A 87 -7.92 2.06 2.39
CA TYR A 87 -7.50 2.72 3.61
C TYR A 87 -8.00 4.17 3.55
N THR A 88 -8.89 4.50 4.45
CA THR A 88 -9.52 5.82 4.52
C THR A 88 -9.09 6.53 5.79
N THR A 89 -8.70 7.79 5.67
CA THR A 89 -8.33 8.64 6.80
C THR A 89 -9.38 9.73 6.96
N VAL A 90 -9.94 9.85 8.16
CA VAL A 90 -10.97 10.84 8.49
C VAL A 90 -10.51 11.68 9.66
N GLY A 91 -10.54 13.01 9.50
CA GLY A 91 -10.31 13.96 10.58
C GLY A 91 -11.60 14.22 11.35
N LEU A 92 -11.59 13.96 12.64
CA LEU A 92 -12.68 14.28 13.56
C LEU A 92 -12.33 15.55 14.36
N ARG A 93 -13.34 16.37 14.69
CA ARG A 93 -13.14 17.57 15.50
C ARG A 93 -12.83 17.26 16.98
N ASN A 94 -13.26 16.12 17.45
CA ASN A 94 -13.02 15.59 18.79
C ASN A 94 -13.29 14.09 18.78
N TRP A 95 -12.91 13.40 19.85
CA TRP A 95 -13.13 11.96 20.01
C TRP A 95 -13.87 11.59 21.30
N ARG A 96 -14.73 12.50 21.80
CA ARG A 96 -15.52 12.32 23.03
C ARG A 96 -16.32 11.03 23.04
N ALA A 97 -17.00 10.71 21.93
CA ALA A 97 -17.79 9.49 21.82
C ALA A 97 -16.95 8.22 22.00
N MET A 98 -15.75 8.18 21.40
CA MET A 98 -14.83 7.06 21.57
C MET A 98 -14.36 6.92 23.01
N LYS A 99 -14.13 8.06 23.69
CA LYS A 99 -13.77 8.07 25.12
C LYS A 99 -14.91 7.61 26.00
N GLU A 100 -16.13 8.04 25.74
CA GLU A 100 -17.33 7.62 26.51
C GLU A 100 -17.60 6.13 26.35
N MET A 101 -17.39 5.58 25.16
CA MET A 101 -17.53 4.15 24.88
C MET A 101 -16.31 3.32 25.33
N GLU A 102 -15.23 3.97 25.76
CA GLU A 102 -13.95 3.33 26.10
C GLU A 102 -13.37 2.44 24.98
N ILE A 103 -13.51 2.88 23.73
CA ILE A 103 -13.01 2.17 22.55
C ILE A 103 -11.97 2.99 21.79
N GLY A 104 -10.96 2.30 21.25
CA GLY A 104 -10.01 2.85 20.27
C GLY A 104 -10.10 2.13 18.92
N LEU A 105 -10.84 1.04 18.86
CA LEU A 105 -11.09 0.23 17.67
C LEU A 105 -12.53 -0.28 17.70
N ALA A 106 -13.23 -0.09 16.58
CA ALA A 106 -14.55 -0.69 16.35
C ALA A 106 -14.50 -1.60 15.12
N MET A 107 -15.17 -2.75 15.20
CA MET A 107 -15.37 -3.65 14.07
C MET A 107 -16.84 -3.56 13.63
N SER A 108 -17.04 -3.39 12.32
CA SER A 108 -18.37 -3.20 11.70
C SER A 108 -18.58 -4.23 10.58
N PRO A 109 -18.78 -5.52 10.91
CA PRO A 109 -19.01 -6.54 9.89
C PRO A 109 -20.27 -6.22 9.07
N GLY A 110 -20.16 -6.36 7.75
CA GLY A 110 -21.26 -6.08 6.82
C GLY A 110 -21.27 -4.67 6.24
N ASN A 111 -20.55 -3.72 6.82
CA ASN A 111 -20.34 -2.39 6.24
C ASN A 111 -19.22 -2.40 5.21
N MET A 112 -19.16 -1.39 4.36
CA MET A 112 -18.04 -1.23 3.41
C MET A 112 -16.71 -1.17 4.16
N HIS A 113 -16.60 -0.36 5.21
CA HIS A 113 -15.45 -0.34 6.11
C HIS A 113 -15.70 -1.26 7.30
N GLN A 114 -14.94 -2.36 7.38
CA GLN A 114 -15.08 -3.36 8.43
C GLN A 114 -14.41 -2.98 9.75
N ALA A 115 -13.50 -2.01 9.73
CA ALA A 115 -12.82 -1.55 10.94
C ALA A 115 -12.66 -0.04 10.94
N VAL A 116 -12.82 0.56 12.11
CA VAL A 116 -12.53 1.97 12.40
C VAL A 116 -11.62 2.01 13.61
N LEU A 117 -10.48 2.65 13.50
CA LEU A 117 -9.50 2.76 14.59
C LEU A 117 -8.97 4.18 14.73
N MET A 118 -8.72 4.60 15.95
CA MET A 118 -7.95 5.82 16.21
C MET A 118 -6.54 5.69 15.66
N ASP A 119 -5.97 6.80 15.22
CA ASP A 119 -4.57 6.85 14.79
C ASP A 119 -3.62 6.34 15.89
N PHE A 120 -2.45 5.91 15.49
CA PHE A 120 -1.44 5.44 16.43
C PHE A 120 -0.96 6.60 17.30
N PRO A 121 -0.73 6.40 18.62
CA PRO A 121 -0.35 7.44 19.56
C PRO A 121 1.13 7.86 19.38
N VAL A 122 1.46 8.36 18.20
CA VAL A 122 2.82 8.75 17.82
C VAL A 122 2.85 10.21 17.43
N SER A 123 3.71 10.97 18.08
CA SER A 123 4.04 12.35 17.69
C SER A 123 5.35 12.32 16.91
N ILE A 124 5.36 12.86 15.68
CA ILE A 124 6.53 12.85 14.80
C ILE A 124 6.60 14.13 13.96
N GLY A 125 7.78 14.69 13.81
CA GLY A 125 7.98 15.95 13.09
C GLY A 125 7.23 17.08 13.78
N GLY A 126 6.38 17.78 13.04
CA GLY A 126 5.49 18.83 13.57
C GLY A 126 4.11 18.35 13.97
N TYR A 127 3.84 17.05 13.87
CA TYR A 127 2.56 16.46 14.28
C TYR A 127 2.60 16.06 15.75
N GLU A 128 1.58 16.48 16.51
CA GLU A 128 1.34 16.02 17.87
C GLU A 128 0.06 15.20 17.92
N TYR A 129 0.16 14.00 18.51
CA TYR A 129 -1.01 13.16 18.75
C TYR A 129 -1.95 13.82 19.74
N THR A 130 -3.26 13.62 19.56
CA THR A 130 -4.33 14.14 20.44
C THR A 130 -4.08 13.80 21.91
N LYS A 131 -4.31 14.77 22.80
CA LYS A 131 -4.04 14.62 24.25
C LYS A 131 -5.31 14.51 25.07
N THR A 132 -6.38 15.18 24.63
CA THR A 132 -7.66 15.22 25.34
C THR A 132 -8.81 14.88 24.40
N PRO A 133 -9.95 14.35 24.91
CA PRO A 133 -11.11 14.02 24.07
C PRO A 133 -11.70 15.21 23.31
N ASP A 134 -11.37 16.44 23.70
CA ASP A 134 -11.82 17.68 23.04
C ASP A 134 -10.93 18.09 21.88
N ASP A 135 -9.75 17.50 21.76
CA ASP A 135 -8.82 17.77 20.68
C ASP A 135 -9.28 17.09 19.38
N PRO A 136 -8.94 17.65 18.22
CA PRO A 136 -9.08 16.92 16.95
C PRO A 136 -8.31 15.62 16.96
N CYS A 137 -8.84 14.60 16.31
CA CYS A 137 -8.14 13.34 16.11
C CYS A 137 -8.29 12.82 14.68
N ILE A 138 -7.40 11.91 14.31
CA ILE A 138 -7.49 11.15 13.07
C ILE A 138 -7.98 9.75 13.40
N VAL A 139 -8.90 9.25 12.59
CA VAL A 139 -9.30 7.85 12.59
C VAL A 139 -9.03 7.25 11.23
N HIS A 140 -8.68 5.97 11.24
CA HIS A 140 -8.48 5.19 10.04
C HIS A 140 -9.62 4.19 9.88
N MET A 141 -10.14 4.09 8.66
CA MET A 141 -11.15 3.13 8.29
C MET A 141 -10.55 2.15 7.29
N ILE A 142 -10.79 0.87 7.50
CA ILE A 142 -10.21 -0.20 6.68
C ILE A 142 -11.32 -1.02 6.05
N SER A 143 -11.21 -1.22 4.74
CA SER A 143 -12.03 -2.13 3.96
C SER A 143 -11.16 -3.13 3.22
N CYS A 144 -11.47 -4.42 3.38
CA CYS A 144 -10.86 -5.52 2.65
C CYS A 144 -11.98 -6.29 1.92
N PRO A 145 -12.49 -5.77 0.80
CA PRO A 145 -13.63 -6.38 0.12
C PRO A 145 -13.25 -7.71 -0.52
N TYR A 146 -14.24 -8.59 -0.59
CA TYR A 146 -14.19 -9.85 -1.34
C TYR A 146 -15.12 -9.77 -2.55
N GLY A 147 -14.91 -10.65 -3.52
CA GLY A 147 -15.84 -10.85 -4.62
C GLY A 147 -17.17 -11.46 -4.12
N GLU A 148 -18.21 -11.28 -4.91
CA GLU A 148 -19.57 -11.79 -4.61
C GLU A 148 -19.77 -13.24 -5.08
N THR A 149 -18.86 -13.77 -5.90
CA THR A 149 -18.91 -15.14 -6.43
C THR A 149 -18.48 -16.13 -5.35
N ILE A 150 -19.48 -16.68 -4.64
CA ILE A 150 -19.25 -17.64 -3.55
C ILE A 150 -18.56 -18.89 -4.09
N GLY A 151 -17.50 -19.34 -3.40
CA GLY A 151 -16.73 -20.52 -3.76
C GLY A 151 -15.71 -20.33 -4.89
N ALA A 152 -15.62 -19.16 -5.50
CA ALA A 152 -14.57 -18.86 -6.45
C ALA A 152 -13.17 -18.87 -5.78
N PRO A 153 -12.11 -19.21 -6.52
CA PRO A 153 -10.74 -19.10 -6.01
C PRO A 153 -10.43 -17.69 -5.51
N ALA A 154 -9.60 -17.57 -4.46
CA ALA A 154 -9.27 -16.29 -3.85
C ALA A 154 -8.74 -15.23 -4.86
N LEU A 155 -7.98 -15.66 -5.86
CA LEU A 155 -7.50 -14.79 -6.95
C LEU A 155 -8.65 -14.12 -7.70
N GLU A 156 -9.69 -14.89 -8.03
CA GLU A 156 -10.84 -14.39 -8.78
C GLU A 156 -11.67 -13.45 -7.90
N GLN A 157 -11.92 -13.82 -6.65
CA GLN A 157 -12.64 -12.97 -5.70
C GLN A 157 -11.92 -11.63 -5.47
N TYR A 158 -10.58 -11.64 -5.30
CA TYR A 158 -9.82 -10.40 -5.14
C TYR A 158 -9.79 -9.54 -6.40
N ARG A 159 -9.83 -10.17 -7.58
CA ARG A 159 -9.92 -9.45 -8.86
C ARG A 159 -11.29 -8.80 -9.02
N GLU A 160 -12.35 -9.53 -8.75
CA GLU A 160 -13.74 -9.02 -8.78
C GLU A 160 -13.90 -7.84 -7.82
N ALA A 161 -13.50 -7.99 -6.57
CA ALA A 161 -13.55 -6.92 -5.56
C ALA A 161 -12.75 -5.69 -5.98
N ARG A 162 -11.58 -5.88 -6.58
CA ARG A 162 -10.76 -4.77 -7.08
C ARG A 162 -11.45 -4.01 -8.21
N TYR A 163 -12.06 -4.70 -9.16
CA TYR A 163 -12.81 -4.05 -10.24
C TYR A 163 -14.03 -3.30 -9.72
N LYS A 164 -14.74 -3.87 -8.73
CA LYS A 164 -15.85 -3.18 -8.07
C LYS A 164 -15.38 -1.88 -7.41
N MET A 165 -14.30 -1.94 -6.63
CA MET A 165 -13.72 -0.74 -6.00
C MET A 165 -13.30 0.33 -7.04
N LEU A 166 -12.64 -0.07 -8.12
CA LEU A 166 -12.19 0.84 -9.18
C LEU A 166 -13.36 1.43 -9.99
N GLY A 167 -14.52 0.79 -9.97
CA GLY A 167 -15.74 1.27 -10.61
C GLY A 167 -16.47 2.35 -9.81
N LEU A 168 -16.19 2.49 -8.51
CA LEU A 168 -16.78 3.51 -7.66
C LEU A 168 -16.14 4.88 -7.90
N GLN A 169 -16.93 5.92 -7.76
CA GLN A 169 -16.45 7.30 -7.77
C GLN A 169 -16.10 7.75 -6.35
N PHE A 170 -15.30 8.79 -6.22
CA PHE A 170 -14.94 9.35 -4.91
C PHE A 170 -16.18 9.73 -4.09
N LYS A 171 -17.23 10.23 -4.75
CA LYS A 171 -18.50 10.58 -4.11
C LYS A 171 -19.16 9.38 -3.41
N ASP A 172 -19.12 8.19 -4.02
CA ASP A 172 -19.74 6.98 -3.45
C ASP A 172 -19.04 6.62 -2.13
N TYR A 173 -17.71 6.74 -2.09
CA TYR A 173 -16.94 6.54 -0.86
C TYR A 173 -17.24 7.61 0.20
N GLU A 174 -17.34 8.88 -0.20
CA GLU A 174 -17.63 9.97 0.71
C GLU A 174 -19.01 9.84 1.35
N GLU A 175 -20.03 9.46 0.59
CA GLU A 175 -21.39 9.23 1.07
C GLU A 175 -21.44 8.08 2.08
N GLU A 176 -20.75 6.98 1.79
CA GLU A 176 -20.66 5.83 2.71
C GLU A 176 -19.95 6.19 4.01
N ILE A 177 -18.82 6.90 3.94
CA ILE A 177 -18.09 7.35 5.12
C ILE A 177 -18.96 8.25 5.99
N ARG A 178 -19.68 9.20 5.39
CA ARG A 178 -20.61 10.07 6.12
C ARG A 178 -21.75 9.30 6.76
N ALA A 179 -22.33 8.33 6.06
CA ALA A 179 -23.35 7.46 6.60
C ALA A 179 -22.82 6.65 7.80
N HIS A 180 -21.62 6.12 7.71
CA HIS A 180 -20.99 5.33 8.78
C HIS A 180 -20.80 6.13 10.10
N PHE A 181 -20.54 7.43 10.02
CA PHE A 181 -20.36 8.27 11.21
C PHE A 181 -21.64 8.92 11.71
N ASN A 182 -22.68 9.00 10.89
CA ASN A 182 -23.98 9.59 11.27
C ASN A 182 -25.03 8.55 11.72
N GLY A 183 -24.77 7.29 11.44
CA GLY A 183 -25.69 6.18 11.64
C GLY A 183 -25.73 5.57 12.93
#